data_ec897d6a28ac933339c753d4d17c9377
#
_entry.id   ec897d6a28ac933339c753d4d17c9377
#
_cell.length_a   1.000
_cell.length_b   1.000
_cell.length_c   1.000
_cell.angle_alpha   90.00
_cell.angle_beta   90.00
_cell.angle_gamma   90.00
#
_symmetry.space_group_name_H-M   'P 1'
#
loop_
_entity.id
_entity.type
_entity.pdbx_description
1 polymer ?
#
loop_
_entity_poly.entity_id
_entity_poly.type
_entity_poly.pdbx_seq_one_letter_code
_entity_poly.pdbx_strand_id
1 'polypeptide(L)'
;DTAGREWSLPSYAEMACRTAANNAARAGALGQMRGSGHDLGLIGGSSSGCELCAEWEGETVSIDGATPGYATLSEAEGAGLFHPNCTHQIYPYVPGLTDASGVAHSDAGVYEARQQQRYLERGVRAWKMRASTSLDEARAAAARAKVREWQARLREHVDANGLKRLSYREQIGKAI
;
A
#
# COMPACT_ATOMS: atom_id res chain seq x y z
N ASP A 1 -13.99 -5.00 11.52
CA ASP A 1 -14.64 -4.25 10.46
C ASP A 1 -16.04 -4.83 10.13
N THR A 2 -16.77 -4.21 9.24
CA THR A 2 -18.10 -4.66 8.82
C THR A 2 -18.14 -6.05 8.20
N ALA A 3 -17.01 -6.57 7.74
CA ALA A 3 -16.86 -7.94 7.24
C ALA A 3 -16.46 -8.94 8.33
N GLY A 4 -16.55 -8.57 9.60
CA GLY A 4 -16.21 -9.44 10.75
C GLY A 4 -14.70 -9.71 10.94
N ARG A 5 -13.81 -9.02 10.21
CA ARG A 5 -12.36 -9.19 10.40
C ARG A 5 -11.87 -8.42 11.60
N GLU A 6 -11.10 -9.10 12.46
CA GLU A 6 -10.44 -8.46 13.59
C GLU A 6 -9.13 -7.81 13.17
N TRP A 7 -8.96 -6.56 13.54
CA TRP A 7 -7.72 -5.80 13.31
C TRP A 7 -6.99 -5.59 14.63
N SER A 8 -5.69 -5.86 14.65
CA SER A 8 -4.88 -5.36 15.76
C SER A 8 -4.80 -3.84 15.70
N LEU A 9 -4.82 -3.19 16.86
CA LEU A 9 -4.74 -1.72 16.95
C LEU A 9 -3.53 -1.14 16.17
N PRO A 10 -2.31 -1.70 16.27
CA PRO A 10 -1.18 -1.22 15.48
C PRO A 10 -1.40 -1.32 13.97
N SER A 11 -1.96 -2.44 13.48
CA SER A 11 -2.22 -2.61 12.05
C SER A 11 -3.28 -1.65 11.53
N TYR A 12 -4.31 -1.38 12.34
CA TYR A 12 -5.33 -0.39 12.01
C TYR A 12 -4.74 1.02 11.96
N ALA A 13 -3.94 1.40 12.95
CA ALA A 13 -3.29 2.70 13.00
C ALA A 13 -2.34 2.92 11.80
N GLU A 14 -1.51 1.92 11.45
CA GLU A 14 -0.64 1.97 10.26
C GLU A 14 -1.46 2.19 8.97
N MET A 15 -2.57 1.48 8.81
CA MET A 15 -3.46 1.62 7.65
C MET A 15 -4.11 3.00 7.62
N ALA A 16 -4.66 3.45 8.74
CA ALA A 16 -5.35 4.75 8.83
C ALA A 16 -4.40 5.92 8.56
N CYS A 17 -3.20 5.92 9.17
CA CYS A 17 -2.18 6.95 8.94
C CYS A 17 -1.72 6.99 7.48
N ARG A 18 -1.48 5.82 6.86
CA ARG A 18 -1.07 5.76 5.45
C ARG A 18 -2.18 6.28 4.54
N THR A 19 -3.42 5.87 4.78
CA THR A 19 -4.58 6.34 4.02
C THR A 19 -4.74 7.85 4.13
N ALA A 20 -4.68 8.40 5.35
CA ALA A 20 -4.78 9.83 5.58
C ALA A 20 -3.65 10.63 4.90
N ALA A 21 -2.41 10.15 4.99
CA ALA A 21 -1.27 10.79 4.34
C ALA A 21 -1.40 10.80 2.81
N ASN A 22 -1.79 9.68 2.21
CA ASN A 22 -1.98 9.59 0.76
C ASN A 22 -3.19 10.43 0.29
N ASN A 23 -4.28 10.45 1.05
CA ASN A 23 -5.42 11.32 0.74
C ASN A 23 -5.03 12.80 0.79
N ALA A 24 -4.26 13.21 1.78
CA ALA A 24 -3.78 14.59 1.89
C ALA A 24 -2.85 14.96 0.72
N ALA A 25 -1.93 14.07 0.34
CA ALA A 25 -1.04 14.29 -0.80
C ALA A 25 -1.83 14.43 -2.11
N ARG A 26 -2.80 13.53 -2.37
CA ARG A 26 -3.68 13.61 -3.55
C ARG A 26 -4.53 14.89 -3.55
N ALA A 27 -5.13 15.24 -2.41
CA ALA A 27 -5.92 16.48 -2.30
C ALA A 27 -5.08 17.71 -2.60
N GLY A 28 -3.82 17.75 -2.15
CA GLY A 28 -2.87 18.81 -2.48
C GLY A 28 -2.56 18.88 -3.98
N ALA A 29 -2.27 17.72 -4.60
CA ALA A 29 -2.02 17.61 -6.04
C ALA A 29 -3.23 18.09 -6.86
N LEU A 30 -4.43 17.59 -6.54
CA LEU A 30 -5.67 17.99 -7.20
C LEU A 30 -5.98 19.49 -7.03
N GLY A 31 -5.74 20.03 -5.82
CA GLY A 31 -5.89 21.46 -5.58
C GLY A 31 -4.95 22.30 -6.43
N GLN A 32 -3.70 21.89 -6.56
CA GLN A 32 -2.72 22.57 -7.41
C GLN A 32 -3.10 22.47 -8.90
N MET A 33 -3.52 21.30 -9.38
CA MET A 33 -3.95 21.09 -10.76
C MET A 33 -5.15 21.99 -11.10
N ARG A 34 -6.17 22.01 -10.26
CA ARG A 34 -7.34 22.91 -10.43
C ARG A 34 -6.93 24.38 -10.43
N GLY A 35 -6.07 24.78 -9.48
CA GLY A 35 -5.56 26.16 -9.39
C GLY A 35 -4.76 26.60 -10.62
N SER A 36 -4.15 25.64 -11.34
CA SER A 36 -3.39 25.88 -12.58
C SER A 36 -4.22 25.67 -13.85
N GLY A 37 -5.53 25.40 -13.75
CA GLY A 37 -6.42 25.16 -14.86
C GLY A 37 -6.24 23.81 -15.58
N HIS A 38 -5.59 22.83 -14.93
CA HIS A 38 -5.46 21.47 -15.46
C HIS A 38 -6.61 20.59 -15.00
N ASP A 39 -7.42 20.12 -15.97
CA ASP A 39 -8.50 19.17 -15.72
C ASP A 39 -8.09 17.71 -15.96
N LEU A 40 -7.01 17.46 -16.68
CA LEU A 40 -6.57 16.09 -16.98
C LEU A 40 -5.49 15.62 -16.02
N GLY A 41 -5.70 14.44 -15.44
CA GLY A 41 -4.78 13.78 -14.54
C GLY A 41 -4.40 12.38 -14.98
N LEU A 42 -3.11 12.07 -15.01
CA LEU A 42 -2.55 10.75 -15.26
C LEU A 42 -2.46 9.98 -13.95
N ILE A 43 -3.02 8.78 -13.91
CA ILE A 43 -2.90 7.91 -12.75
C ILE A 43 -1.54 7.20 -12.76
N GLY A 44 -0.72 7.47 -11.78
CA GLY A 44 0.56 6.80 -11.62
C GLY A 44 0.40 5.35 -11.20
N GLY A 45 1.23 4.48 -11.76
CA GLY A 45 1.21 3.06 -11.48
C GLY A 45 2.24 2.60 -10.46
N SER A 46 2.14 1.34 -10.07
CA SER A 46 3.06 0.68 -9.15
C SER A 46 3.12 -0.81 -9.45
N SER A 47 4.30 -1.37 -9.64
CA SER A 47 4.47 -2.83 -9.84
C SER A 47 3.88 -3.70 -8.73
N SER A 48 3.56 -3.12 -7.58
CA SER A 48 2.94 -3.79 -6.43
C SER A 48 1.56 -3.25 -6.10
N GLY A 49 0.89 -2.63 -7.07
CA GLY A 49 -0.49 -2.17 -6.94
C GLY A 49 -1.47 -3.34 -6.80
N CYS A 50 -2.68 -3.04 -6.36
CA CYS A 50 -3.73 -4.05 -6.22
C CYS A 50 -4.62 -4.08 -7.47
N GLU A 51 -5.38 -5.17 -7.62
CA GLU A 51 -6.29 -5.38 -8.75
C GLU A 51 -7.31 -4.24 -8.94
N LEU A 52 -7.79 -3.62 -7.86
CA LEU A 52 -8.77 -2.52 -7.93
C LEU A 52 -8.23 -1.26 -8.60
N CYS A 53 -6.92 -1.04 -8.54
CA CYS A 53 -6.28 0.12 -9.13
C CYS A 53 -5.58 -0.20 -10.47
N ALA A 54 -5.36 -1.48 -10.77
CA ALA A 54 -4.58 -1.91 -11.92
C ALA A 54 -5.15 -1.42 -13.27
N GLU A 55 -6.48 -1.39 -13.40
CA GLU A 55 -7.17 -0.91 -14.62
C GLU A 55 -6.97 0.59 -14.86
N TRP A 56 -6.62 1.35 -13.82
CA TRP A 56 -6.45 2.79 -13.91
C TRP A 56 -5.00 3.24 -14.04
N GLU A 57 -4.04 2.34 -13.90
CA GLU A 57 -2.62 2.67 -14.01
C GLU A 57 -2.23 3.06 -15.43
N GLY A 58 -1.73 4.27 -15.59
CA GLY A 58 -1.43 4.84 -16.90
C GLY A 58 -2.63 5.49 -17.60
N GLU A 59 -3.83 5.35 -17.06
CA GLU A 59 -5.02 5.98 -17.60
C GLU A 59 -5.06 7.48 -17.23
N THR A 60 -5.66 8.24 -18.14
CA THR A 60 -5.92 9.68 -17.94
C THR A 60 -7.38 9.89 -17.59
N VAL A 61 -7.63 10.65 -16.53
CA VAL A 61 -8.97 10.99 -16.07
C VAL A 61 -9.21 12.50 -16.10
N SER A 62 -10.46 12.90 -16.32
CA SER A 62 -10.91 14.28 -16.13
C SER A 62 -11.23 14.50 -14.65
N ILE A 63 -10.58 15.47 -14.01
CA ILE A 63 -10.67 15.71 -12.57
C ILE A 63 -12.06 16.21 -12.18
N ASP A 64 -12.59 17.15 -12.96
CA ASP A 64 -13.87 17.82 -12.70
C ASP A 64 -14.93 17.52 -13.78
N GLY A 65 -14.63 16.60 -14.72
CA GLY A 65 -15.53 16.24 -15.84
C GLY A 65 -15.59 17.31 -16.92
N ALA A 66 -14.67 18.25 -16.93
CA ALA A 66 -14.68 19.37 -17.89
C ALA A 66 -14.17 18.97 -19.28
N THR A 67 -13.39 17.90 -19.39
CA THR A 67 -12.80 17.45 -20.66
C THR A 67 -13.54 16.20 -21.17
N PRO A 68 -14.35 16.32 -22.25
CA PRO A 68 -15.07 15.17 -22.81
C PRO A 68 -14.12 14.10 -23.36
N GLY A 69 -14.57 12.84 -23.34
CA GLY A 69 -13.82 11.70 -23.89
C GLY A 69 -12.88 11.02 -22.91
N TYR A 70 -12.78 11.53 -21.69
CA TYR A 70 -12.07 10.90 -20.58
C TYR A 70 -13.05 10.47 -19.50
N ALA A 71 -12.78 9.34 -18.83
CA ALA A 71 -13.48 8.97 -17.62
C ALA A 71 -13.26 10.03 -16.54
N THR A 72 -14.24 10.27 -15.69
CA THR A 72 -14.08 11.21 -14.59
C THR A 72 -13.31 10.58 -13.41
N LEU A 73 -12.62 11.39 -12.64
CA LEU A 73 -11.99 10.94 -11.40
C LEU A 73 -13.02 10.29 -10.45
N SER A 74 -14.25 10.84 -10.40
CA SER A 74 -15.35 10.29 -9.57
C SER A 74 -15.77 8.89 -10.01
N GLU A 75 -15.82 8.62 -11.31
CA GLU A 75 -16.11 7.28 -11.85
C GLU A 75 -14.99 6.30 -11.48
N ALA A 76 -13.74 6.70 -11.61
CA ALA A 76 -12.58 5.89 -11.25
C ALA A 76 -12.56 5.57 -9.74
N GLU A 77 -12.84 6.56 -8.89
CA GLU A 77 -12.96 6.36 -7.43
C GLU A 77 -14.13 5.44 -7.08
N GLY A 78 -15.27 5.59 -7.77
CA GLY A 78 -16.43 4.71 -7.63
C GLY A 78 -16.14 3.27 -8.05
N ALA A 79 -15.24 3.05 -9.00
CA ALA A 79 -14.76 1.73 -9.42
C ALA A 79 -13.67 1.14 -8.50
N GLY A 80 -13.20 1.90 -7.50
CA GLY A 80 -12.26 1.42 -6.48
C GLY A 80 -10.87 2.03 -6.52
N LEU A 81 -10.61 2.96 -7.43
CA LEU A 81 -9.36 3.72 -7.42
C LEU A 81 -9.22 4.48 -6.09
N PHE A 82 -8.01 4.58 -5.59
CA PHE A 82 -7.68 5.29 -4.34
C PHE A 82 -8.38 4.76 -3.08
N HIS A 83 -8.76 3.49 -3.06
CA HIS A 83 -9.33 2.82 -1.89
C HIS A 83 -8.44 2.96 -0.63
N PRO A 84 -8.93 2.65 0.58
CA PRO A 84 -8.11 2.67 1.79
C PRO A 84 -6.82 1.88 1.64
N ASN A 85 -5.70 2.46 2.09
CA ASN A 85 -4.35 1.90 1.97
C ASN A 85 -3.74 1.90 0.54
N CYS A 86 -4.41 2.50 -0.43
CA CYS A 86 -3.87 2.71 -1.78
C CYS A 86 -2.65 3.64 -1.75
N THR A 87 -1.66 3.37 -2.61
CA THR A 87 -0.43 4.17 -2.75
C THR A 87 -0.33 4.92 -4.07
N HIS A 88 -1.30 4.74 -4.96
CA HIS A 88 -1.33 5.44 -6.24
C HIS A 88 -1.49 6.94 -6.05
N GLN A 89 -0.90 7.69 -6.98
CA GLN A 89 -0.95 9.15 -7.03
C GLN A 89 -1.51 9.58 -8.38
N ILE A 90 -1.92 10.84 -8.48
CA ILE A 90 -2.36 11.48 -9.71
C ILE A 90 -1.37 12.60 -10.07
N TYR A 91 -1.05 12.72 -11.35
CA TYR A 91 -0.11 13.70 -11.89
C TYR A 91 -0.78 14.52 -12.97
N PRO A 92 -0.40 15.79 -13.19
CA PRO A 92 -0.91 16.58 -14.31
C PRO A 92 -0.64 15.89 -15.64
N TYR A 93 -1.66 15.82 -16.49
CA TYR A 93 -1.53 15.34 -17.85
C TYR A 93 -1.77 16.47 -18.86
N VAL A 94 -0.82 16.67 -19.76
CA VAL A 94 -0.92 17.64 -20.85
C VAL A 94 -0.85 16.87 -22.17
N PRO A 95 -1.93 16.86 -22.98
CA PRO A 95 -1.94 16.16 -24.26
C PRO A 95 -0.76 16.59 -25.15
N GLY A 96 -0.07 15.60 -25.72
CA GLY A 96 1.07 15.81 -26.60
C GLY A 96 2.39 16.22 -25.91
N LEU A 97 2.38 16.44 -24.58
CA LEU A 97 3.57 16.77 -23.81
C LEU A 97 3.90 15.72 -22.76
N THR A 98 2.89 15.18 -22.06
CA THR A 98 3.10 14.17 -21.01
C THR A 98 3.29 12.80 -21.64
N ASP A 99 4.43 12.18 -21.39
CA ASP A 99 4.72 10.79 -21.78
C ASP A 99 4.24 9.82 -20.67
N ALA A 100 3.23 9.03 -20.98
CA ALA A 100 2.68 8.00 -20.09
C ALA A 100 3.31 6.61 -20.31
N SER A 101 4.19 6.44 -21.31
CA SER A 101 4.75 5.12 -21.68
C SER A 101 5.62 4.48 -20.59
N GLY A 102 6.14 5.30 -19.67
CA GLY A 102 6.96 4.85 -18.53
C GLY A 102 6.18 4.50 -17.25
N VAL A 103 4.84 4.55 -17.27
CA VAL A 103 4.04 4.21 -16.10
C VAL A 103 4.17 2.72 -15.81
N ALA A 104 4.57 2.39 -14.58
CA ALA A 104 4.66 1.01 -14.14
C ALA A 104 3.24 0.45 -13.96
N HIS A 105 3.04 -0.80 -14.37
CA HIS A 105 1.77 -1.50 -14.17
C HIS A 105 1.88 -2.55 -13.07
N SER A 106 0.76 -2.80 -12.41
CA SER A 106 0.63 -3.80 -11.36
C SER A 106 0.92 -5.20 -11.89
N ASP A 107 1.62 -5.97 -11.08
CA ASP A 107 1.84 -7.40 -11.27
C ASP A 107 1.22 -8.15 -10.10
N ALA A 108 0.28 -9.05 -10.39
CA ALA A 108 -0.44 -9.82 -9.38
C ALA A 108 0.51 -10.67 -8.53
N GLY A 109 1.54 -11.27 -9.13
CA GLY A 109 2.54 -12.07 -8.41
C GLY A 109 3.38 -11.21 -7.46
N VAL A 110 3.77 -10.01 -7.88
CA VAL A 110 4.48 -9.04 -7.01
C VAL A 110 3.57 -8.56 -5.88
N TYR A 111 2.29 -8.31 -6.16
CA TYR A 111 1.32 -7.93 -5.14
C TYR A 111 1.16 -9.03 -4.08
N GLU A 112 0.91 -10.27 -4.51
CA GLU A 112 0.76 -11.43 -3.63
C GLU A 112 2.01 -11.67 -2.79
N ALA A 113 3.19 -11.64 -3.40
CA ALA A 113 4.45 -11.79 -2.71
C ALA A 113 4.64 -10.72 -1.61
N ARG A 114 4.27 -9.47 -1.88
CA ARG A 114 4.30 -8.40 -0.87
C ARG A 114 3.25 -8.57 0.22
N GLN A 115 2.06 -9.10 -0.07
CA GLN A 115 1.06 -9.41 0.94
C GLN A 115 1.55 -10.54 1.86
N GLN A 116 2.18 -11.57 1.30
CA GLN A 116 2.78 -12.65 2.07
C GLN A 116 3.95 -12.16 2.93
N GLN A 117 4.81 -11.27 2.40
CA GLN A 117 5.85 -10.62 3.19
C GLN A 117 5.27 -9.89 4.42
N ARG A 118 4.22 -9.09 4.22
CA ARG A 118 3.54 -8.37 5.31
C ARG A 118 2.92 -9.31 6.35
N TYR A 119 2.38 -10.44 5.91
CA TYR A 119 1.88 -11.49 6.81
C TYR A 119 3.00 -12.03 7.69
N LEU A 120 4.15 -12.37 7.10
CA LEU A 120 5.31 -12.88 7.83
C LEU A 120 5.88 -11.83 8.80
N GLU A 121 6.00 -10.58 8.39
CA GLU A 121 6.43 -9.46 9.25
C GLU A 121 5.50 -9.28 10.47
N ARG A 122 4.17 -9.37 10.28
CA ARG A 122 3.20 -9.35 11.38
C ARG A 122 3.38 -10.53 12.32
N GLY A 123 3.63 -11.73 11.78
CA GLY A 123 3.91 -12.93 12.58
C GLY A 123 5.15 -12.78 13.44
N VAL A 124 6.24 -12.24 12.90
CA VAL A 124 7.46 -11.93 13.68
C VAL A 124 7.14 -10.99 14.83
N ARG A 125 6.41 -9.88 14.59
CA ARG A 125 6.03 -8.94 15.66
C ARG A 125 5.17 -9.60 16.74
N ALA A 126 4.18 -10.40 16.33
CA ALA A 126 3.30 -11.08 17.27
C ALA A 126 4.07 -12.04 18.21
N TRP A 127 5.03 -12.80 17.68
CA TRP A 127 5.86 -13.67 18.50
C TRP A 127 6.87 -12.92 19.34
N LYS A 128 7.44 -11.82 18.87
CA LYS A 128 8.27 -10.92 19.69
C LYS A 128 7.48 -10.34 20.86
N MET A 129 6.25 -9.90 20.62
CA MET A 129 5.37 -9.39 21.68
C MET A 129 5.12 -10.46 22.73
N ARG A 130 4.75 -11.68 22.32
CA ARG A 130 4.55 -12.81 23.25
C ARG A 130 5.81 -13.12 24.06
N ALA A 131 6.99 -13.08 23.42
CA ALA A 131 8.25 -13.32 24.11
C ALA A 131 8.56 -12.24 25.16
N SER A 132 8.23 -10.96 24.87
CA SER A 132 8.52 -9.84 25.75
C SER A 132 7.52 -9.67 26.91
N THR A 133 6.28 -10.18 26.73
CA THR A 133 5.22 -10.05 27.75
C THR A 133 5.01 -11.31 28.58
N SER A 134 5.68 -12.42 28.26
CA SER A 134 5.56 -13.67 29.02
C SER A 134 6.27 -13.56 30.37
N LEU A 135 5.55 -13.88 31.44
CA LEU A 135 6.09 -13.99 32.80
C LEU A 135 6.74 -15.34 33.08
N ASP A 136 6.50 -16.34 32.23
CA ASP A 136 7.05 -17.68 32.28
C ASP A 136 8.23 -17.81 31.32
N GLU A 137 9.41 -18.13 31.80
CA GLU A 137 10.63 -18.21 31.00
C GLU A 137 10.58 -19.34 29.96
N ALA A 138 9.95 -20.47 30.26
CA ALA A 138 9.81 -21.55 29.29
C ALA A 138 8.92 -21.12 28.09
N ARG A 139 7.82 -20.42 28.38
CA ARG A 139 6.96 -19.81 27.34
C ARG A 139 7.67 -18.70 26.56
N ALA A 140 8.44 -17.86 27.26
CA ALA A 140 9.25 -16.84 26.60
C ALA A 140 10.29 -17.45 25.67
N ALA A 141 10.98 -18.51 26.10
CA ALA A 141 11.94 -19.25 25.27
C ALA A 141 11.30 -19.90 24.05
N ALA A 142 10.13 -20.53 24.22
CA ALA A 142 9.34 -21.07 23.11
C ALA A 142 8.92 -19.99 22.11
N ALA A 143 8.46 -18.84 22.60
CA ALA A 143 8.12 -17.71 21.75
C ALA A 143 9.33 -17.17 20.98
N ARG A 144 10.51 -17.06 21.61
CA ARG A 144 11.77 -16.69 20.93
C ARG A 144 12.17 -17.70 19.85
N ALA A 145 11.94 -18.99 20.08
CA ALA A 145 12.15 -20.01 19.04
C ALA A 145 11.23 -19.77 17.84
N LYS A 146 9.96 -19.44 18.07
CA LYS A 146 9.01 -19.07 17.01
C LYS A 146 9.44 -17.79 16.27
N VAL A 147 9.98 -16.78 16.95
CA VAL A 147 10.54 -15.59 16.26
C VAL A 147 11.60 -16.02 15.25
N ARG A 148 12.54 -16.89 15.61
CA ARG A 148 13.58 -17.36 14.69
C ARG A 148 13.01 -18.12 13.50
N GLU A 149 12.03 -18.99 13.73
CA GLU A 149 11.31 -19.73 12.68
C GLU A 149 10.64 -18.78 11.68
N TRP A 150 9.87 -17.80 12.16
CA TRP A 150 9.18 -16.84 11.30
C TRP A 150 10.15 -15.92 10.57
N GLN A 151 11.25 -15.55 11.19
CA GLN A 151 12.30 -14.79 10.51
C GLN A 151 13.04 -15.60 9.45
N ALA A 152 13.20 -16.92 9.63
CA ALA A 152 13.75 -17.79 8.60
C ALA A 152 12.81 -17.87 7.39
N ARG A 153 11.53 -18.11 7.62
CA ARG A 153 10.49 -18.09 6.56
C ARG A 153 10.43 -16.74 5.82
N LEU A 154 10.57 -15.63 6.55
CA LEU A 154 10.59 -14.30 5.94
C LEU A 154 11.81 -14.11 5.04
N ARG A 155 13.01 -14.56 5.46
CA ARG A 155 14.21 -14.50 4.62
C ARG A 155 14.02 -15.31 3.35
N GLU A 156 13.63 -16.57 3.49
CA GLU A 156 13.37 -17.46 2.36
C GLU A 156 12.39 -16.83 1.36
N HIS A 157 11.29 -16.28 1.88
CA HIS A 157 10.26 -15.65 1.04
C HIS A 157 10.78 -14.41 0.29
N VAL A 158 11.52 -13.51 0.95
CA VAL A 158 12.04 -12.30 0.30
C VAL A 158 13.13 -12.65 -0.72
N ASP A 159 13.97 -13.66 -0.43
CA ASP A 159 15.01 -14.11 -1.34
C ASP A 159 14.39 -14.78 -2.59
N ALA A 160 13.40 -15.66 -2.40
CA ALA A 160 12.71 -16.35 -3.50
C ALA A 160 11.95 -15.39 -4.44
N ASN A 161 11.49 -14.24 -3.94
CA ASN A 161 10.70 -13.27 -4.72
C ASN A 161 11.46 -11.99 -5.08
N GLY A 162 12.78 -11.92 -4.86
CA GLY A 162 13.58 -10.73 -5.13
C GLY A 162 13.13 -9.48 -4.35
N LEU A 163 12.48 -9.66 -3.20
CA LEU A 163 11.96 -8.57 -2.40
C LEU A 163 13.01 -8.03 -1.42
N LYS A 164 12.86 -6.77 -1.03
CA LYS A 164 13.70 -6.18 0.01
C LYS A 164 13.14 -6.48 1.39
N ARG A 165 13.97 -7.04 2.28
CA ARG A 165 13.63 -7.20 3.69
C ARG A 165 13.60 -5.85 4.40
N LEU A 166 12.52 -5.57 5.12
CA LEU A 166 12.29 -4.31 5.83
C LEU A 166 12.34 -4.57 7.36
N SER A 167 13.55 -4.69 7.91
CA SER A 167 13.79 -5.11 9.30
C SER A 167 13.08 -4.24 10.35
N TYR A 168 12.84 -2.95 10.05
CA TYR A 168 12.09 -2.06 10.94
C TYR A 168 10.62 -2.51 11.12
N ARG A 169 10.04 -3.20 10.11
CA ARG A 169 8.68 -3.76 10.19
C ARG A 169 8.56 -5.00 11.07
N GLU A 170 9.68 -5.59 11.45
CA GLU A 170 9.74 -6.71 12.36
C GLU A 170 9.86 -6.28 13.84
N GLN A 171 9.99 -4.98 14.12
CA GLN A 171 10.19 -4.47 15.48
C GLN A 171 8.87 -4.22 16.20
N ILE A 172 8.87 -4.43 17.53
CA ILE A 172 7.79 -4.02 18.44
C ILE A 172 8.16 -2.67 19.05
N GLY A 173 7.17 -1.77 19.21
CA GLY A 173 7.38 -0.49 19.89
C GLY A 173 8.01 0.62 19.04
N LYS A 174 8.18 0.45 17.73
CA LYS A 174 8.49 1.54 16.80
C LYS A 174 7.30 1.73 15.86
N ALA A 175 6.35 2.57 16.30
CA ALA A 175 5.53 3.31 15.35
C ALA A 175 6.46 4.34 14.69
N ILE A 176 6.53 4.36 13.39
CA ILE A 176 7.20 5.41 12.61
C ILE A 176 6.16 6.44 12.31
#